data_837362a240c90dfedcfaff4fb350426c
#
_entry.id   837362a240c90dfedcfaff4fb350426c
#
_cell.length_a   1.000
_cell.length_b   1.000
_cell.length_c   1.000
_cell.angle_alpha   90.00
_cell.angle_beta   90.00
_cell.angle_gamma   90.00
#
_symmetry.space_group_name_H-M   'P 1'
#
loop_
_entity.id
_entity.type
_entity.pdbx_description
1 polymer ?
#
loop_
_entity_poly.entity_id
_entity_poly.type
_entity_poly.pdbx_seq_one_letter_code
_entity_poly.pdbx_strand_id
1 'polypeptide(L)'
;MAPNPELEIPILKPLQKSVTPRPSQENLKIDEKNLPPNPSQWRPSFHLTAPGWLNDPCGLGYDPVTGLYHLCFQWNPHGNDWGNISWGHATSPDLVSWTPSQEPILAPSAEYDCRGVFTGCLRATDVSGAPGALTILYTSVRHLPIHHTLPYTLGSESLSLAVSQNGGKSWERQACNPILTGPPSHLNVTGWRDPCLTTWVEGPVPDQSTLYGFISGGIAKQTPTVFVYKVDSTDLRKWEFLGPLVDVGLNLRPSRWSGDLGVNWEVANLMTLSNDSSSRDFVIMGAEGCLPLDYVAQGSDEEARRRREARGQLWVSVKSNRDAGSGALSSYAFSGIFDHGCFYAANAFYDTKTAQQIVYGWITEEDLSDSLRHRQGFSGLISLPRVVGLMTLNNVIKARSSPLSAITSIEAVPSADLFTIHTMRISPDSRLELLRKSAQRSRRGREILSAPNCESKAGAAMSSRWEINAEFSVSQSCSRVGVRIPHTIDGQECTTLSWHPQSETFTIHRPNIENTEVNHGHETAPHTLFTTSEGREEVEENLKIHAFFDSSVLEVFVNERTVISTRIYLPSDTCFEPMFFADPPSPDAEPAVLLQADIWDGLGV
;
A
#
# COMPACT_ATOMS: atom_id res chain seq x y z
N MET A 1 -33.17 39.64 -17.93
CA MET A 1 -32.39 38.46 -17.61
C MET A 1 -31.60 38.80 -16.36
N ALA A 2 -32.01 38.25 -15.22
CA ALA A 2 -31.37 38.46 -13.92
C ALA A 2 -30.17 37.52 -13.78
N PRO A 3 -29.08 37.92 -13.09
CA PRO A 3 -27.92 37.05 -12.88
C PRO A 3 -28.25 35.99 -11.83
N ASN A 4 -27.73 34.79 -12.07
CA ASN A 4 -27.80 33.62 -11.15
C ASN A 4 -27.06 33.91 -9.84
N PRO A 5 -27.55 33.44 -8.68
CA PRO A 5 -26.85 33.59 -7.43
C PRO A 5 -25.64 32.64 -7.37
N GLU A 6 -24.52 33.18 -6.98
CA GLU A 6 -23.30 32.45 -6.64
C GLU A 6 -23.59 31.47 -5.51
N LEU A 7 -23.28 30.20 -5.74
CA LEU A 7 -23.26 29.17 -4.69
C LEU A 7 -22.05 29.43 -3.80
N GLU A 8 -22.28 29.97 -2.63
CA GLU A 8 -21.27 29.99 -1.55
C GLU A 8 -20.95 28.56 -1.11
N ILE A 9 -19.74 28.12 -1.41
CA ILE A 9 -19.17 26.89 -0.88
C ILE A 9 -18.87 27.13 0.61
N PRO A 10 -19.39 26.32 1.56
CA PRO A 10 -19.07 26.50 2.96
C PRO A 10 -17.58 26.23 3.19
N ILE A 11 -16.85 27.24 3.64
CA ILE A 11 -15.46 27.11 4.10
C ILE A 11 -15.50 26.27 5.38
N LEU A 12 -15.16 24.99 5.25
CA LEU A 12 -14.89 24.13 6.40
C LEU A 12 -13.68 24.70 7.14
N LYS A 13 -13.90 25.10 8.39
CA LYS A 13 -12.83 25.54 9.28
C LYS A 13 -11.81 24.42 9.42
N PRO A 14 -10.50 24.68 9.29
CA PRO A 14 -9.49 23.66 9.49
C PRO A 14 -9.55 23.15 10.93
N LEU A 15 -9.65 21.83 11.10
CA LEU A 15 -9.39 21.16 12.38
C LEU A 15 -7.92 21.38 12.71
N GLN A 16 -7.65 22.42 13.51
CA GLN A 16 -6.36 22.64 14.11
C GLN A 16 -6.06 21.49 15.08
N LYS A 17 -5.35 20.46 14.65
CA LYS A 17 -4.50 19.70 15.56
C LYS A 17 -3.27 20.58 15.86
N SER A 18 -3.42 21.48 16.82
CA SER A 18 -2.31 22.22 17.39
C SER A 18 -1.36 21.23 18.05
N VAL A 19 -0.10 21.22 17.61
CA VAL A 19 1.01 20.68 18.41
C VAL A 19 1.24 21.69 19.55
N THR A 20 0.35 21.70 20.53
CA THR A 20 0.61 22.29 21.83
C THR A 20 0.92 21.16 22.81
N PRO A 21 1.91 21.30 23.70
CA PRO A 21 2.13 20.34 24.77
C PRO A 21 0.83 20.26 25.60
N ARG A 22 0.22 19.08 25.68
CA ARG A 22 -0.96 18.87 26.52
C ARG A 22 -0.61 19.11 27.98
N PRO A 23 -1.52 19.73 28.77
CA PRO A 23 -1.38 19.80 30.21
C PRO A 23 -1.44 18.40 30.81
N SER A 24 -0.70 18.23 31.89
CA SER A 24 -0.57 17.09 32.78
C SER A 24 -1.85 16.27 32.94
N GLN A 25 -1.70 14.97 32.81
CA GLN A 25 -2.51 13.83 33.19
C GLN A 25 -3.65 14.16 34.19
N GLU A 26 -4.88 14.26 33.70
CA GLU A 26 -6.04 13.87 34.48
C GLU A 26 -6.24 12.36 34.30
N ASN A 27 -6.24 11.63 35.40
CA ASN A 27 -6.44 10.19 35.47
C ASN A 27 -7.83 9.82 34.93
N LEU A 28 -7.95 9.54 33.65
CA LEU A 28 -9.05 8.76 33.13
C LEU A 28 -8.90 7.34 33.72
N LYS A 29 -9.82 6.97 34.60
CA LYS A 29 -9.95 5.59 35.08
C LYS A 29 -10.32 4.72 33.86
N ILE A 30 -9.32 4.08 33.30
CA ILE A 30 -9.49 3.06 32.25
C ILE A 30 -10.15 1.87 32.96
N ASP A 31 -11.23 1.36 32.38
CA ASP A 31 -11.84 0.12 32.84
C ASP A 31 -10.94 -1.05 32.46
N GLU A 32 -10.05 -1.44 33.36
CA GLU A 32 -9.02 -2.48 33.16
C GLU A 32 -9.60 -3.86 32.86
N LYS A 33 -10.90 -4.05 33.00
CA LYS A 33 -11.55 -5.37 32.83
C LYS A 33 -11.73 -5.80 31.38
N ASN A 34 -11.68 -4.88 30.42
CA ASN A 34 -11.93 -5.16 28.99
C ASN A 34 -10.68 -5.00 28.12
N LEU A 35 -9.50 -4.93 28.70
CA LEU A 35 -8.25 -4.82 27.95
C LEU A 35 -7.60 -6.21 27.81
N PRO A 36 -7.00 -6.52 26.63
CA PRO A 36 -6.23 -7.74 26.51
C PRO A 36 -5.11 -7.75 27.54
N PRO A 37 -4.88 -8.86 28.20
CA PRO A 37 -3.94 -8.96 29.33
C PRO A 37 -2.49 -8.64 28.96
N ASN A 38 -2.13 -8.70 27.66
CA ASN A 38 -0.77 -8.41 27.18
C ASN A 38 -0.77 -7.84 25.75
N PRO A 39 -0.61 -6.51 25.54
CA PRO A 39 -0.53 -5.92 24.21
C PRO A 39 0.66 -6.42 23.37
N SER A 40 1.66 -7.05 23.95
CA SER A 40 2.79 -7.64 23.21
C SER A 40 2.37 -8.81 22.31
N GLN A 41 1.22 -9.44 22.55
CA GLN A 41 0.68 -10.50 21.71
C GLN A 41 0.28 -10.02 20.30
N TRP A 42 0.03 -8.71 20.11
CA TRP A 42 -0.31 -8.16 18.81
C TRP A 42 0.92 -7.88 17.92
N ARG A 43 2.13 -8.06 18.47
CA ARG A 43 3.35 -7.86 17.69
C ARG A 43 3.50 -8.98 16.66
N PRO A 44 3.58 -8.65 15.37
CA PRO A 44 3.81 -9.62 14.32
C PRO A 44 5.15 -10.36 14.48
N SER A 45 5.21 -11.57 13.98
CA SER A 45 6.37 -12.47 14.10
C SER A 45 7.26 -12.46 12.86
N PHE A 46 6.66 -12.27 11.66
CA PHE A 46 7.38 -12.30 10.39
C PHE A 46 7.23 -11.00 9.56
N HIS A 47 6.38 -10.05 9.98
CA HIS A 47 6.46 -8.69 9.46
C HIS A 47 7.56 -7.92 10.17
N LEU A 48 8.26 -7.05 9.44
CA LEU A 48 9.29 -6.20 10.04
C LEU A 48 8.64 -5.10 10.90
N THR A 49 9.01 -5.08 12.18
CA THR A 49 8.59 -4.09 13.17
C THR A 49 9.81 -3.47 13.86
N ALA A 50 9.62 -2.30 14.44
CA ALA A 50 10.62 -1.65 15.29
C ALA A 50 9.98 -1.17 16.62
N PRO A 51 10.75 -1.00 17.71
CA PRO A 51 10.26 -0.29 18.90
C PRO A 51 9.92 1.17 18.55
N GLY A 52 8.92 1.75 19.17
CA GLY A 52 8.51 3.12 18.90
C GLY A 52 7.68 3.26 17.63
N TRP A 53 7.76 4.41 16.98
CA TRP A 53 7.02 4.72 15.74
C TRP A 53 7.80 4.29 14.51
N LEU A 54 7.14 3.55 13.61
CA LEU A 54 7.65 3.19 12.29
C LEU A 54 6.61 3.59 11.24
N ASN A 55 7.04 4.22 10.15
CA ASN A 55 6.19 4.50 8.98
C ASN A 55 6.88 4.10 7.67
N ASP A 56 7.02 4.98 6.70
CA ASP A 56 7.38 4.67 5.32
C ASP A 56 8.57 3.74 5.16
N PRO A 57 8.46 2.65 4.39
CA PRO A 57 9.64 1.99 3.85
C PRO A 57 10.37 2.95 2.92
N CYS A 58 11.68 2.94 2.97
CA CYS A 58 12.53 3.80 2.14
C CYS A 58 13.88 3.12 1.87
N GLY A 59 14.67 3.67 0.96
CA GLY A 59 16.01 3.13 0.67
C GLY A 59 16.02 1.64 0.35
N LEU A 60 15.05 1.15 -0.43
CA LEU A 60 14.95 -0.24 -0.85
C LEU A 60 15.95 -0.55 -1.95
N GLY A 61 16.56 -1.74 -1.91
CA GLY A 61 17.43 -2.18 -2.99
C GLY A 61 18.20 -3.46 -2.71
N TYR A 62 18.84 -3.98 -3.76
CA TYR A 62 19.76 -5.10 -3.68
C TYR A 62 21.20 -4.61 -3.83
N ASP A 63 22.08 -5.01 -2.92
CA ASP A 63 23.52 -4.77 -3.01
C ASP A 63 24.21 -6.00 -3.64
N PRO A 64 24.70 -5.90 -4.88
CA PRO A 64 25.36 -7.01 -5.55
C PRO A 64 26.72 -7.37 -4.94
N VAL A 65 27.32 -6.46 -4.14
CA VAL A 65 28.62 -6.69 -3.50
C VAL A 65 28.49 -7.58 -2.28
N THR A 66 27.50 -7.30 -1.41
CA THR A 66 27.25 -8.09 -0.21
C THR A 66 26.29 -9.26 -0.45
N GLY A 67 25.54 -9.22 -1.55
CA GLY A 67 24.48 -10.20 -1.84
C GLY A 67 23.23 -10.02 -0.97
N LEU A 68 23.10 -8.88 -0.27
CA LEU A 68 22.00 -8.60 0.63
C LEU A 68 21.00 -7.60 0.02
N TYR A 69 19.77 -7.74 0.41
CA TYR A 69 18.73 -6.73 0.24
C TYR A 69 18.78 -5.76 1.40
N HIS A 70 18.56 -4.49 1.13
CA HIS A 70 18.43 -3.41 2.09
C HIS A 70 17.01 -2.89 2.11
N LEU A 71 16.49 -2.64 3.29
CA LEU A 71 15.24 -1.94 3.54
C LEU A 71 15.49 -0.96 4.68
N CYS A 72 15.36 0.33 4.38
CA CYS A 72 15.29 1.37 5.38
C CYS A 72 13.84 1.72 5.66
N PHE A 73 13.59 2.41 6.77
CA PHE A 73 12.25 2.85 7.15
C PHE A 73 12.35 4.11 8.00
N GLN A 74 11.36 4.97 7.89
CA GLN A 74 11.21 6.09 8.81
C GLN A 74 10.95 5.59 10.21
N TRP A 75 11.70 6.08 11.18
CA TRP A 75 11.70 5.57 12.54
C TRP A 75 11.90 6.68 13.59
N ASN A 76 11.01 6.70 14.60
CA ASN A 76 11.25 7.40 15.86
C ASN A 76 11.57 6.36 16.95
N PRO A 77 12.84 6.13 17.29
CA PRO A 77 13.21 5.14 18.30
C PRO A 77 12.87 5.58 19.74
N HIS A 78 12.50 6.85 19.95
CA HIS A 78 12.32 7.46 21.27
C HIS A 78 10.87 7.50 21.74
N GLY A 79 9.92 7.08 20.91
CA GLY A 79 8.50 7.08 21.28
C GLY A 79 7.58 6.54 20.19
N ASN A 80 6.32 6.26 20.58
CA ASN A 80 5.30 5.68 19.71
C ASN A 80 4.50 6.73 18.91
N ASP A 81 4.91 7.98 18.94
CA ASP A 81 4.31 9.05 18.17
C ASP A 81 5.19 9.48 17.01
N TRP A 82 4.56 10.00 15.95
CA TRP A 82 5.28 10.59 14.84
C TRP A 82 6.12 11.79 15.31
N GLY A 83 7.35 11.84 14.90
CA GLY A 83 8.30 12.90 15.22
C GLY A 83 9.72 12.34 15.34
N ASN A 84 10.72 13.19 15.44
CA ASN A 84 12.16 12.81 15.52
C ASN A 84 12.58 11.81 14.45
N ILE A 85 12.03 11.95 13.25
CA ILE A 85 12.13 10.96 12.17
C ILE A 85 13.58 10.80 11.72
N SER A 86 14.05 9.59 11.88
CA SER A 86 15.35 9.06 11.47
C SER A 86 15.15 7.91 10.49
N TRP A 87 16.19 7.37 9.90
CA TRP A 87 16.13 6.12 9.14
C TRP A 87 16.60 4.94 9.99
N GLY A 88 15.69 4.00 10.27
CA GLY A 88 16.04 2.64 10.64
C GLY A 88 16.50 1.86 9.41
N HIS A 89 17.12 0.69 9.61
CA HIS A 89 17.65 -0.12 8.54
C HIS A 89 17.55 -1.61 8.89
N ALA A 90 17.24 -2.41 7.90
CA ALA A 90 17.30 -3.86 7.99
C ALA A 90 17.95 -4.45 6.75
N THR A 91 18.59 -5.59 6.89
CA THR A 91 19.16 -6.37 5.78
C THR A 91 18.55 -7.75 5.71
N SER A 92 18.44 -8.32 4.51
CA SER A 92 17.90 -9.66 4.28
C SER A 92 18.62 -10.37 3.13
N PRO A 93 18.83 -11.68 3.21
CA PRO A 93 19.30 -12.47 2.08
C PRO A 93 18.18 -12.81 1.07
N ASP A 94 16.89 -12.67 1.47
CA ASP A 94 15.75 -13.28 0.79
C ASP A 94 14.44 -12.45 0.79
N LEU A 95 14.45 -11.21 1.27
CA LEU A 95 13.29 -10.32 1.44
C LEU A 95 12.24 -10.79 2.46
N VAL A 96 12.48 -11.85 3.20
CA VAL A 96 11.59 -12.44 4.21
C VAL A 96 12.23 -12.42 5.59
N SER A 97 13.48 -12.88 5.65
CA SER A 97 14.26 -12.97 6.89
C SER A 97 15.04 -11.66 7.11
N TRP A 98 14.45 -10.73 7.85
CA TRP A 98 15.05 -9.41 8.09
C TRP A 98 15.86 -9.35 9.39
N THR A 99 17.05 -8.74 9.31
CA THR A 99 17.90 -8.41 10.46
C THR A 99 17.94 -6.90 10.63
N PRO A 100 17.17 -6.33 11.58
CA PRO A 100 17.15 -4.89 11.81
C PRO A 100 18.40 -4.41 12.56
N SER A 101 18.86 -3.19 12.26
CA SER A 101 19.87 -2.48 13.05
C SER A 101 19.27 -2.04 14.40
N GLN A 102 20.14 -1.95 15.42
CA GLN A 102 19.70 -1.54 16.77
C GLN A 102 19.52 -0.02 16.87
N GLU A 103 20.23 0.74 16.05
CA GLU A 103 20.26 2.21 16.06
C GLU A 103 19.93 2.74 14.65
N PRO A 104 19.39 3.96 14.56
CA PRO A 104 19.21 4.62 13.27
C PRO A 104 20.53 4.75 12.50
N ILE A 105 20.48 4.45 11.21
CA ILE A 105 21.65 4.67 10.33
C ILE A 105 21.82 6.13 9.92
N LEU A 106 20.75 6.91 9.99
CA LEU A 106 20.76 8.33 9.68
C LEU A 106 19.73 9.05 10.56
N ALA A 107 20.20 9.87 11.48
CA ALA A 107 19.35 10.68 12.37
C ALA A 107 19.54 12.17 12.07
N PRO A 108 18.58 13.05 12.39
CA PRO A 108 18.73 14.49 12.25
C PRO A 108 19.98 15.01 12.92
N SER A 109 20.84 15.74 12.20
CA SER A 109 22.12 16.22 12.76
C SER A 109 22.66 17.49 12.11
N ALA A 110 22.32 17.75 10.86
CA ALA A 110 22.73 18.94 10.12
C ALA A 110 21.63 20.02 10.13
N GLU A 111 21.99 21.27 9.82
CA GLU A 111 21.02 22.36 9.79
C GLU A 111 19.87 22.08 8.78
N TYR A 112 20.19 21.47 7.64
CA TYR A 112 19.24 21.18 6.57
C TYR A 112 18.30 19.99 6.87
N ASP A 113 18.65 19.10 7.83
CA ASP A 113 17.84 17.94 8.23
C ASP A 113 17.46 17.92 9.72
N CYS A 114 17.59 19.05 10.41
CA CYS A 114 17.44 19.14 11.87
C CYS A 114 16.01 18.80 12.38
N ARG A 115 15.01 18.73 11.49
CA ARG A 115 13.62 18.40 11.83
C ARG A 115 13.18 17.03 11.35
N GLY A 116 14.01 16.33 10.56
CA GLY A 116 13.73 14.98 10.11
C GLY A 116 14.54 14.56 8.89
N VAL A 117 14.79 13.27 8.82
CA VAL A 117 15.32 12.57 7.66
C VAL A 117 14.14 11.79 7.08
N PHE A 118 13.48 12.36 6.04
CA PHE A 118 12.27 11.78 5.48
C PHE A 118 12.57 10.82 4.33
N THR A 119 11.52 10.26 3.75
CA THR A 119 11.57 9.20 2.74
C THR A 119 12.47 9.51 1.55
N GLY A 120 12.95 8.45 0.92
CA GLY A 120 13.82 8.50 -0.25
C GLY A 120 14.14 7.12 -0.78
N CYS A 121 15.22 7.02 -1.59
CA CYS A 121 15.59 5.81 -2.29
C CYS A 121 17.06 5.44 -2.11
N LEU A 122 17.42 4.23 -2.55
CA LEU A 122 18.79 3.68 -2.52
C LEU A 122 19.26 3.36 -3.94
N ARG A 123 20.56 3.62 -4.18
CA ARG A 123 21.29 3.15 -5.36
C ARG A 123 22.48 2.33 -4.91
N ALA A 124 22.70 1.17 -5.55
CA ALA A 124 23.86 0.31 -5.31
C ALA A 124 25.11 0.80 -6.09
N THR A 125 25.38 2.09 -6.01
CA THR A 125 26.54 2.78 -6.60
C THR A 125 27.00 3.89 -5.68
N ASP A 126 28.20 4.40 -5.89
CA ASP A 126 28.61 5.67 -5.31
C ASP A 126 27.97 6.88 -6.02
N VAL A 127 28.31 8.10 -5.62
CA VAL A 127 27.78 9.34 -6.20
C VAL A 127 28.19 9.53 -7.67
N SER A 128 29.28 8.91 -8.12
CA SER A 128 29.73 8.94 -9.51
C SER A 128 29.09 7.85 -10.39
N GLY A 129 28.17 7.05 -9.82
CA GLY A 129 27.56 5.92 -10.52
C GLY A 129 28.44 4.66 -10.54
N ALA A 130 29.61 4.67 -9.91
CA ALA A 130 30.50 3.52 -9.86
C ALA A 130 29.99 2.47 -8.85
N PRO A 131 30.10 1.15 -9.16
CA PRO A 131 29.72 0.09 -8.24
C PRO A 131 30.67 -0.01 -7.04
N GLY A 132 30.24 -0.65 -5.96
CA GLY A 132 31.06 -0.93 -4.78
C GLY A 132 30.70 -0.11 -3.55
N ALA A 133 29.79 0.83 -3.67
CA ALA A 133 29.22 1.60 -2.56
C ALA A 133 27.69 1.65 -2.68
N LEU A 134 27.06 2.17 -1.64
CA LEU A 134 25.61 2.44 -1.62
C LEU A 134 25.41 3.94 -1.44
N THR A 135 24.50 4.53 -2.21
CA THR A 135 24.08 5.93 -2.04
C THR A 135 22.60 5.96 -1.73
N ILE A 136 22.23 6.62 -0.63
CA ILE A 136 20.84 6.99 -0.34
C ILE A 136 20.61 8.46 -0.73
N LEU A 137 19.44 8.71 -1.30
CA LEU A 137 18.90 10.03 -1.58
C LEU A 137 17.67 10.20 -0.72
N TYR A 138 17.59 11.27 0.07
CA TYR A 138 16.53 11.45 1.04
C TYR A 138 16.03 12.89 1.10
N THR A 139 14.78 13.05 1.53
CA THR A 139 14.25 14.36 1.85
C THR A 139 14.79 14.81 3.20
N SER A 140 15.54 15.89 3.21
CA SER A 140 16.03 16.55 4.43
C SER A 140 15.06 17.66 4.82
N VAL A 141 14.62 17.67 6.09
CA VAL A 141 13.61 18.60 6.60
C VAL A 141 14.19 19.58 7.59
N ARG A 142 14.09 20.87 7.25
CA ARG A 142 14.57 21.97 8.08
C ARG A 142 13.47 22.65 8.91
N HIS A 143 12.25 22.71 8.39
CA HIS A 143 11.12 23.39 9.04
C HIS A 143 9.88 22.51 9.06
N LEU A 144 9.18 22.50 10.20
CA LEU A 144 7.87 21.89 10.43
C LEU A 144 6.90 22.96 11.00
N PRO A 145 5.59 22.85 10.81
CA PRO A 145 4.88 21.74 10.15
C PRO A 145 4.91 21.80 8.63
N ILE A 146 4.83 20.62 7.99
CA ILE A 146 4.64 20.43 6.56
C ILE A 146 3.31 19.67 6.39
N HIS A 147 2.39 20.22 5.61
CA HIS A 147 1.11 19.58 5.28
C HIS A 147 0.50 20.25 4.04
N HIS A 148 -0.17 19.48 3.19
CA HIS A 148 -0.77 19.97 1.93
C HIS A 148 -1.81 21.08 2.12
N THR A 149 -2.40 21.21 3.31
CA THR A 149 -3.37 22.28 3.66
C THR A 149 -2.72 23.58 4.09
N LEU A 150 -1.41 23.59 4.32
CA LEU A 150 -0.65 24.76 4.75
C LEU A 150 0.06 25.42 3.56
N PRO A 151 0.29 26.74 3.58
CA PRO A 151 1.17 27.38 2.62
C PRO A 151 2.57 26.76 2.67
N TYR A 152 3.11 26.40 1.51
CA TYR A 152 4.46 25.84 1.44
C TYR A 152 5.51 26.87 1.82
N THR A 153 6.39 26.51 2.75
CA THR A 153 7.54 27.33 3.14
C THR A 153 8.77 26.87 2.37
N LEU A 154 9.31 27.74 1.51
CA LEU A 154 10.51 27.42 0.72
C LEU A 154 11.68 27.06 1.64
N GLY A 155 12.38 25.96 1.33
CA GLY A 155 13.48 25.43 2.12
C GLY A 155 13.07 24.56 3.31
N SER A 156 11.75 24.26 3.48
CA SER A 156 11.32 23.26 4.46
C SER A 156 11.79 21.87 4.10
N GLU A 157 11.73 21.53 2.81
CA GLU A 157 12.11 20.25 2.23
C GLU A 157 13.22 20.48 1.22
N SER A 158 14.26 19.65 1.29
CA SER A 158 15.40 19.69 0.38
C SER A 158 15.92 18.27 0.10
N LEU A 159 16.68 18.08 -0.97
CA LEU A 159 17.22 16.79 -1.37
C LEU A 159 18.67 16.67 -0.90
N SER A 160 18.98 15.60 -0.19
CA SER A 160 20.31 15.32 0.34
C SER A 160 20.78 13.88 0.05
N LEU A 161 22.10 13.66 0.15
CA LEU A 161 22.76 12.39 -0.11
C LEU A 161 23.55 11.91 1.10
N ALA A 162 23.58 10.59 1.30
CA ALA A 162 24.56 9.93 2.15
C ALA A 162 25.09 8.67 1.48
N VAL A 163 26.35 8.33 1.73
CA VAL A 163 27.06 7.22 1.08
C VAL A 163 27.59 6.25 2.11
N SER A 164 27.47 4.96 1.82
CA SER A 164 28.10 3.88 2.57
C SER A 164 29.14 3.18 1.71
N GLN A 165 30.36 3.09 2.22
CA GLN A 165 31.50 2.39 1.60
C GLN A 165 31.66 0.95 2.14
N ASN A 166 30.76 0.50 3.01
CA ASN A 166 30.93 -0.75 3.75
C ASN A 166 29.66 -1.60 3.81
N GLY A 167 28.85 -1.57 2.74
CA GLY A 167 27.63 -2.39 2.62
C GLY A 167 26.53 -1.98 3.59
N GLY A 168 26.32 -0.67 3.82
CA GLY A 168 25.23 -0.13 4.63
C GLY A 168 25.49 -0.11 6.14
N LYS A 169 26.69 -0.49 6.61
CA LYS A 169 27.04 -0.52 8.05
C LYS A 169 27.24 0.87 8.65
N SER A 170 27.72 1.81 7.87
CA SER A 170 27.85 3.22 8.25
C SER A 170 27.60 4.11 7.04
N TRP A 171 27.11 5.32 7.29
CA TRP A 171 26.71 6.27 6.26
C TRP A 171 27.31 7.64 6.52
N GLU A 172 27.83 8.25 5.46
CA GLU A 172 28.46 9.57 5.50
C GLU A 172 27.66 10.56 4.62
N ARG A 173 27.20 11.65 5.24
CA ARG A 173 26.54 12.76 4.53
C ARG A 173 27.54 13.45 3.62
N GLN A 174 27.10 13.80 2.41
CA GLN A 174 27.97 14.50 1.48
C GLN A 174 28.09 15.98 1.86
N ALA A 175 29.32 16.52 1.77
CA ALA A 175 29.61 17.91 2.13
C ALA A 175 28.86 18.95 1.28
N CYS A 176 28.39 18.57 0.09
CA CYS A 176 27.60 19.43 -0.80
C CYS A 176 26.11 19.49 -0.47
N ASN A 177 25.65 18.77 0.57
CA ASN A 177 24.23 18.78 0.95
C ASN A 177 23.72 20.14 1.43
N PRO A 178 22.46 20.49 1.14
CA PRO A 178 21.55 19.77 0.23
C PRO A 178 21.93 19.99 -1.24
N ILE A 179 21.73 18.98 -2.09
CA ILE A 179 22.03 19.10 -3.53
C ILE A 179 20.93 19.84 -4.31
N LEU A 180 19.68 19.80 -3.81
CA LEU A 180 18.59 20.67 -4.22
C LEU A 180 17.96 21.29 -2.98
N THR A 181 17.80 22.62 -3.00
CA THR A 181 17.33 23.38 -1.82
C THR A 181 15.81 23.50 -1.73
N GLY A 182 15.08 22.87 -2.64
CA GLY A 182 13.61 22.88 -2.72
C GLY A 182 13.09 22.81 -4.14
N PRO A 183 11.78 23.00 -4.32
CA PRO A 183 11.13 22.99 -5.64
C PRO A 183 11.61 24.11 -6.55
N PRO A 184 11.36 24.01 -7.89
CA PRO A 184 11.60 25.08 -8.83
C PRO A 184 10.89 26.36 -8.39
N SER A 185 11.60 27.49 -8.36
CA SER A 185 11.14 28.75 -7.76
C SER A 185 9.90 29.38 -8.43
N HIS A 186 9.56 28.97 -9.65
CA HIS A 186 8.38 29.41 -10.38
C HIS A 186 7.11 28.61 -10.09
N LEU A 187 7.21 27.51 -9.30
CA LEU A 187 6.10 26.65 -8.94
C LEU A 187 5.63 26.93 -7.51
N ASN A 188 4.32 27.05 -7.33
CA ASN A 188 3.69 27.06 -6.02
C ASN A 188 3.24 25.62 -5.70
N VAL A 189 3.95 24.95 -4.80
CA VAL A 189 3.75 23.53 -4.53
C VAL A 189 2.96 23.27 -3.24
N THR A 190 2.35 22.10 -3.12
CA THR A 190 1.70 21.60 -1.89
C THR A 190 2.66 20.78 -1.02
N GLY A 191 3.67 20.19 -1.63
CA GLY A 191 4.75 19.41 -1.04
C GLY A 191 5.84 19.16 -2.07
N TRP A 192 7.06 18.80 -1.62
CA TRP A 192 8.18 18.49 -2.50
C TRP A 192 9.15 17.54 -1.79
N ARG A 193 8.89 16.23 -1.82
CA ARG A 193 9.59 15.20 -1.02
C ARG A 193 9.65 13.83 -1.68
N ASP A 194 10.27 12.87 -1.02
CA ASP A 194 10.30 11.45 -1.34
C ASP A 194 10.95 11.15 -2.69
N PRO A 195 12.24 11.47 -2.86
CA PRO A 195 12.94 11.24 -4.12
C PRO A 195 13.01 9.75 -4.46
N CYS A 196 12.72 9.44 -5.74
CA CYS A 196 12.90 8.13 -6.35
C CYS A 196 13.76 8.25 -7.59
N LEU A 197 14.64 7.28 -7.85
CA LEU A 197 15.49 7.22 -9.04
C LEU A 197 15.21 5.95 -9.83
N THR A 198 14.86 6.12 -11.12
CA THR A 198 14.69 4.98 -12.04
C THR A 198 15.00 5.38 -13.48
N THR A 199 15.11 4.41 -14.37
CA THR A 199 15.08 4.62 -15.82
C THR A 199 13.62 4.65 -16.27
N TRP A 200 13.32 5.46 -17.29
CA TRP A 200 11.99 5.56 -17.88
C TRP A 200 12.10 5.42 -19.41
N VAL A 201 11.74 4.24 -19.92
CA VAL A 201 11.93 3.86 -21.33
C VAL A 201 11.16 4.80 -22.27
N GLU A 202 9.93 5.17 -21.89
CA GLU A 202 9.07 6.06 -22.66
C GLU A 202 9.21 7.54 -22.24
N GLY A 203 10.24 7.85 -21.47
CA GLY A 203 10.50 9.21 -20.97
C GLY A 203 10.74 10.24 -22.06
N PRO A 204 10.74 11.54 -21.71
CA PRO A 204 10.85 12.62 -22.67
C PRO A 204 12.21 12.72 -23.36
N VAL A 205 13.25 12.12 -22.77
CA VAL A 205 14.58 12.06 -23.39
C VAL A 205 14.69 10.75 -24.18
N PRO A 206 15.08 10.78 -25.46
CA PRO A 206 15.10 9.59 -26.33
C PRO A 206 16.08 8.48 -25.92
N ASP A 207 17.04 8.78 -25.03
CA ASP A 207 18.02 7.81 -24.54
C ASP A 207 17.42 6.95 -23.42
N GLN A 208 17.17 5.68 -23.68
CA GLN A 208 16.60 4.70 -22.74
C GLN A 208 17.49 4.44 -21.49
N SER A 209 18.76 4.80 -21.55
CA SER A 209 19.68 4.72 -20.42
C SER A 209 19.60 5.94 -19.49
N THR A 210 18.83 6.96 -19.84
CA THR A 210 18.66 8.18 -19.04
C THR A 210 18.13 7.83 -17.66
N LEU A 211 18.83 8.31 -16.64
CA LEU A 211 18.37 8.25 -15.25
C LEU A 211 17.45 9.43 -14.96
N TYR A 212 16.29 9.12 -14.40
CA TYR A 212 15.33 10.13 -13.98
C TYR A 212 15.18 10.15 -12.46
N GLY A 213 15.01 11.36 -11.93
CA GLY A 213 14.62 11.62 -10.55
C GLY A 213 13.16 12.06 -10.51
N PHE A 214 12.43 11.50 -9.56
CA PHE A 214 11.02 11.78 -9.33
C PHE A 214 10.87 12.27 -7.90
N ILE A 215 10.25 13.45 -7.72
CA ILE A 215 9.98 14.03 -6.40
C ILE A 215 8.48 14.22 -6.29
N SER A 216 7.88 13.66 -5.24
CA SER A 216 6.44 13.67 -5.01
C SER A 216 5.95 15.03 -4.52
N GLY A 217 4.69 15.36 -4.81
CA GLY A 217 4.05 16.57 -4.32
C GLY A 217 2.80 16.93 -5.09
N GLY A 218 2.61 18.23 -5.31
CA GLY A 218 1.53 18.77 -6.13
C GLY A 218 1.74 20.25 -6.42
N ILE A 219 1.03 20.75 -7.42
CA ILE A 219 0.97 22.18 -7.76
C ILE A 219 -0.30 22.73 -7.12
N ALA A 220 -0.14 23.69 -6.21
CA ALA A 220 -1.21 24.23 -5.40
C ALA A 220 -2.36 24.78 -6.25
N LYS A 221 -3.59 24.37 -5.93
CA LYS A 221 -4.84 24.72 -6.63
C LYS A 221 -4.92 24.21 -8.09
N GLN A 222 -4.03 23.30 -8.49
CA GLN A 222 -4.01 22.78 -9.85
C GLN A 222 -4.11 21.25 -9.86
N THR A 223 -3.11 20.53 -9.35
CA THR A 223 -3.05 19.07 -9.48
C THR A 223 -2.06 18.47 -8.49
N PRO A 224 -2.33 17.28 -7.92
CA PRO A 224 -1.26 16.44 -7.42
C PRO A 224 -0.39 15.98 -8.60
N THR A 225 0.91 15.81 -8.39
CA THR A 225 1.83 15.37 -9.44
C THR A 225 3.16 14.90 -8.87
N VAL A 226 4.05 14.49 -9.77
CA VAL A 226 5.44 14.18 -9.50
C VAL A 226 6.32 15.14 -10.30
N PHE A 227 7.30 15.73 -9.68
CA PHE A 227 8.28 16.61 -10.33
C PHE A 227 9.39 15.78 -10.93
N VAL A 228 9.55 15.83 -12.25
CA VAL A 228 10.49 14.99 -13.00
C VAL A 228 11.78 15.74 -13.28
N TYR A 229 12.89 15.08 -13.03
CA TYR A 229 14.23 15.59 -13.27
C TYR A 229 15.01 14.60 -14.15
N LYS A 230 15.88 15.11 -15.01
CA LYS A 230 16.97 14.33 -15.59
C LYS A 230 18.13 14.34 -14.61
N VAL A 231 18.72 13.16 -14.35
CA VAL A 231 19.84 13.01 -13.42
C VAL A 231 21.06 12.54 -14.18
N ASP A 232 22.21 13.14 -13.91
CA ASP A 232 23.48 12.70 -14.47
C ASP A 232 23.89 11.36 -13.81
N SER A 233 23.86 10.27 -14.57
CA SER A 233 24.19 8.94 -14.06
C SER A 233 25.66 8.80 -13.60
N THR A 234 26.53 9.74 -13.99
CA THR A 234 27.94 9.85 -13.59
C THR A 234 28.16 10.88 -12.48
N ASP A 235 27.14 11.59 -12.06
CA ASP A 235 27.18 12.52 -10.92
C ASP A 235 25.78 12.73 -10.34
N LEU A 236 25.37 11.88 -9.40
CA LEU A 236 24.04 11.89 -8.78
C LEU A 236 23.68 13.21 -8.06
N ARG A 237 24.59 14.18 -8.01
CA ARG A 237 24.34 15.53 -7.48
C ARG A 237 23.71 16.48 -8.50
N LYS A 238 23.72 16.12 -9.79
CA LYS A 238 23.25 16.97 -10.89
C LYS A 238 21.86 16.57 -11.35
N TRP A 239 20.91 17.45 -11.06
CA TRP A 239 19.49 17.27 -11.38
C TRP A 239 19.02 18.45 -12.24
N GLU A 240 18.42 18.18 -13.38
CA GLU A 240 17.82 19.15 -14.31
C GLU A 240 16.31 18.97 -14.31
N PHE A 241 15.56 19.99 -13.90
CA PHE A 241 14.09 19.93 -13.88
C PHE A 241 13.53 19.89 -15.29
N LEU A 242 12.67 18.91 -15.59
CA LEU A 242 12.04 18.73 -16.90
C LEU A 242 10.57 19.20 -16.90
N GLY A 243 9.83 19.02 -15.81
CA GLY A 243 8.42 19.40 -15.72
C GLY A 243 7.63 18.52 -14.73
N PRO A 244 6.34 18.81 -14.54
CA PRO A 244 5.44 17.90 -13.84
C PRO A 244 5.14 16.67 -14.70
N LEU A 245 4.99 15.50 -14.05
CA LEU A 245 4.72 14.25 -14.75
C LEU A 245 3.36 14.27 -15.44
N VAL A 246 2.31 14.65 -14.69
CA VAL A 246 0.91 14.61 -15.16
C VAL A 246 0.11 15.73 -14.51
N ASP A 247 -0.93 16.21 -15.19
CA ASP A 247 -1.95 17.10 -14.66
C ASP A 247 -3.30 16.36 -14.71
N VAL A 248 -3.82 15.99 -13.56
CA VAL A 248 -5.09 15.27 -13.41
C VAL A 248 -6.21 16.13 -12.81
N GLY A 249 -5.89 17.37 -12.43
CA GLY A 249 -6.79 18.20 -11.63
C GLY A 249 -6.85 17.77 -10.16
N LEU A 250 -7.58 18.54 -9.34
CA LEU A 250 -7.76 18.24 -7.93
C LEU A 250 -8.88 17.23 -7.73
N ASN A 251 -8.65 16.26 -6.84
CA ASN A 251 -9.66 15.26 -6.43
C ASN A 251 -10.35 14.57 -7.62
N LEU A 252 -9.56 14.18 -8.63
CA LEU A 252 -10.10 13.37 -9.73
C LEU A 252 -10.57 12.03 -9.15
N ARG A 253 -11.85 11.71 -9.36
CA ARG A 253 -12.54 10.51 -8.87
C ARG A 253 -13.17 9.75 -10.02
N PRO A 254 -12.40 8.92 -10.76
CA PRO A 254 -12.93 8.24 -11.94
C PRO A 254 -14.11 7.33 -11.62
N SER A 255 -13.98 6.50 -10.57
CA SER A 255 -15.05 5.63 -10.06
C SER A 255 -14.66 4.99 -8.71
N ARG A 256 -15.54 4.10 -8.19
CA ARG A 256 -15.23 3.26 -7.02
C ARG A 256 -14.01 2.34 -7.20
N TRP A 257 -13.62 2.05 -8.45
CA TRP A 257 -12.48 1.20 -8.79
C TRP A 257 -11.13 1.92 -8.70
N SER A 258 -11.13 3.24 -8.77
CA SER A 258 -9.91 4.05 -8.83
C SER A 258 -9.71 4.97 -7.63
N GLY A 259 -10.73 5.16 -6.80
CA GLY A 259 -10.65 6.06 -5.64
C GLY A 259 -10.59 7.54 -6.03
N ASP A 260 -10.03 8.34 -5.14
CA ASP A 260 -9.82 9.79 -5.27
C ASP A 260 -8.32 10.06 -5.36
N LEU A 261 -7.86 10.73 -6.40
CA LEU A 261 -6.44 11.03 -6.62
C LEU A 261 -5.90 12.15 -5.72
N GLY A 262 -6.72 12.74 -4.85
CA GLY A 262 -6.32 13.72 -3.83
C GLY A 262 -5.86 15.06 -4.38
N VAL A 263 -5.07 15.76 -3.57
CA VAL A 263 -4.52 17.09 -3.88
C VAL A 263 -2.99 17.15 -3.78
N ASN A 264 -2.37 16.14 -3.18
CA ASN A 264 -0.92 15.99 -3.04
C ASN A 264 -0.54 14.51 -3.10
N TRP A 265 0.60 14.20 -3.73
CA TRP A 265 1.13 12.84 -3.78
C TRP A 265 2.39 12.70 -2.94
N GLU A 266 2.55 11.52 -2.35
CA GLU A 266 3.70 11.12 -1.53
C GLU A 266 4.28 9.79 -2.02
N VAL A 267 5.56 9.57 -1.80
CA VAL A 267 6.29 8.32 -2.05
C VAL A 267 5.98 7.74 -3.44
N ALA A 268 5.98 8.61 -4.45
CA ALA A 268 5.64 8.20 -5.81
C ALA A 268 6.79 7.45 -6.47
N ASN A 269 6.48 6.26 -7.02
CA ASN A 269 7.43 5.41 -7.73
C ASN A 269 6.91 5.16 -9.15
N LEU A 270 7.66 5.63 -10.15
CA LEU A 270 7.38 5.33 -11.56
C LEU A 270 8.07 4.03 -11.96
N MET A 271 7.35 3.19 -12.70
CA MET A 271 7.86 1.95 -13.24
C MET A 271 7.21 1.61 -14.57
N THR A 272 7.99 1.06 -15.49
CA THR A 272 7.47 0.47 -16.72
C THR A 272 7.23 -1.01 -16.46
N LEU A 273 5.97 -1.45 -16.55
CA LEU A 273 5.56 -2.84 -16.40
C LEU A 273 5.27 -3.43 -17.78
N SER A 274 5.87 -4.56 -18.09
CA SER A 274 5.79 -5.19 -19.39
C SER A 274 5.46 -6.67 -19.27
N ASN A 275 4.86 -7.21 -20.33
CA ASN A 275 4.78 -8.62 -20.61
C ASN A 275 5.25 -8.87 -22.06
N ASP A 276 5.11 -10.08 -22.58
CA ASP A 276 5.61 -10.46 -23.92
C ASP A 276 5.00 -9.64 -25.07
N SER A 277 3.86 -9.00 -24.87
CA SER A 277 3.08 -8.34 -25.93
C SER A 277 2.84 -6.86 -25.74
N SER A 278 3.00 -6.33 -24.53
CA SER A 278 2.65 -4.94 -24.22
C SER A 278 3.44 -4.39 -23.02
N SER A 279 3.47 -3.07 -22.96
CA SER A 279 4.15 -2.30 -21.91
C SER A 279 3.27 -1.12 -21.50
N ARG A 280 3.28 -0.77 -20.21
CA ARG A 280 2.59 0.41 -19.66
C ARG A 280 3.43 1.04 -18.56
N ASP A 281 3.39 2.36 -18.51
CA ASP A 281 3.99 3.11 -17.41
C ASP A 281 2.99 3.28 -16.29
N PHE A 282 3.43 3.01 -15.07
CA PHE A 282 2.64 3.15 -13.86
C PHE A 282 3.37 4.01 -12.84
N VAL A 283 2.60 4.78 -12.09
CA VAL A 283 3.05 5.45 -10.87
C VAL A 283 2.26 4.88 -9.71
N ILE A 284 2.93 4.31 -8.71
CA ILE A 284 2.34 3.95 -7.42
C ILE A 284 2.62 5.12 -6.48
N MET A 285 1.60 5.61 -5.75
CA MET A 285 1.75 6.76 -4.86
C MET A 285 0.73 6.74 -3.71
N GLY A 286 1.10 7.36 -2.60
CA GLY A 286 0.16 7.83 -1.60
C GLY A 286 -0.54 9.10 -2.08
N ALA A 287 -1.84 9.23 -1.86
CA ALA A 287 -2.62 10.41 -2.18
C ALA A 287 -3.21 11.02 -0.92
N GLU A 288 -2.92 12.29 -0.67
CA GLU A 288 -3.42 13.06 0.45
C GLU A 288 -4.57 14.00 0.04
N GLY A 289 -5.42 14.34 1.01
CA GLY A 289 -6.57 15.22 0.79
C GLY A 289 -7.64 14.58 -0.06
N CYS A 290 -7.75 13.26 -0.01
CA CYS A 290 -8.82 12.50 -0.66
C CYS A 290 -10.17 12.85 -0.04
N LEU A 291 -11.19 12.98 -0.88
CA LEU A 291 -12.56 13.12 -0.42
C LEU A 291 -13.12 11.77 0.01
N PRO A 292 -14.03 11.72 1.01
CA PRO A 292 -14.70 10.49 1.39
C PRO A 292 -15.39 9.84 0.20
N LEU A 293 -15.29 8.52 0.11
CA LEU A 293 -15.97 7.75 -0.95
C LEU A 293 -17.46 7.61 -0.62
N ASP A 294 -18.34 7.95 -1.56
CA ASP A 294 -19.80 7.98 -1.37
C ASP A 294 -20.43 6.59 -1.20
N TYR A 295 -19.66 5.52 -1.49
CA TYR A 295 -20.14 4.15 -1.48
C TYR A 295 -19.65 3.33 -0.28
N VAL A 296 -19.30 3.95 0.81
CA VAL A 296 -18.92 3.20 2.01
C VAL A 296 -20.08 2.33 2.44
N ALA A 297 -19.85 1.01 2.55
CA ALA A 297 -20.87 0.02 2.83
C ALA A 297 -21.78 0.43 3.99
N GLN A 298 -23.09 0.25 3.81
CA GLN A 298 -24.07 0.46 4.88
C GLN A 298 -23.67 -0.40 6.08
N GLY A 299 -23.53 0.21 7.25
CA GLY A 299 -23.19 -0.48 8.50
C GLY A 299 -21.78 -0.24 9.05
N SER A 300 -20.91 0.52 8.37
CA SER A 300 -19.65 0.93 8.98
C SER A 300 -19.93 2.08 9.96
N ASP A 301 -19.46 1.91 11.19
CA ASP A 301 -19.57 2.92 12.25
C ASP A 301 -18.90 4.23 11.82
N GLU A 302 -19.66 5.32 11.84
CA GLU A 302 -19.17 6.65 11.39
C GLU A 302 -18.04 7.15 12.29
N GLU A 303 -18.00 6.71 13.54
CA GLU A 303 -16.96 7.04 14.52
C GLU A 303 -15.65 6.27 14.24
N ALA A 304 -15.74 5.05 13.77
CA ALA A 304 -14.60 4.23 13.35
C ALA A 304 -13.87 4.83 12.14
N ARG A 305 -14.61 5.42 11.18
CA ARG A 305 -14.03 6.10 10.01
C ARG A 305 -13.26 7.36 10.34
N ARG A 306 -13.61 8.05 11.42
CA ARG A 306 -12.96 9.31 11.83
C ARG A 306 -11.55 9.13 12.38
N ARG A 307 -11.09 7.90 12.63
CA ARG A 307 -9.76 7.62 13.18
C ARG A 307 -8.68 7.60 12.12
N ARG A 308 -8.97 7.08 10.94
CA ARG A 308 -8.02 7.05 9.82
C ARG A 308 -8.00 8.37 9.08
N GLU A 309 -6.84 8.80 8.64
CA GLU A 309 -6.69 9.99 7.79
C GLU A 309 -7.33 9.77 6.41
N ALA A 310 -7.81 10.88 5.81
CA ALA A 310 -8.40 10.87 4.47
C ALA A 310 -7.28 10.82 3.41
N ARG A 311 -6.76 9.63 3.16
CA ARG A 311 -5.69 9.32 2.20
C ARG A 311 -5.92 7.98 1.53
N GLY A 312 -5.25 7.74 0.42
CA GLY A 312 -5.34 6.49 -0.33
C GLY A 312 -3.99 6.03 -0.84
N GLN A 313 -3.80 4.71 -0.93
CA GLN A 313 -2.67 4.13 -1.65
C GLN A 313 -3.12 3.71 -3.03
N LEU A 314 -2.69 4.45 -4.05
CA LEU A 314 -3.21 4.37 -5.39
C LEU A 314 -2.10 4.05 -6.42
N TRP A 315 -2.54 3.80 -7.64
CA TRP A 315 -1.67 3.77 -8.81
C TRP A 315 -2.36 4.42 -10.00
N VAL A 316 -1.57 5.04 -10.87
CA VAL A 316 -2.02 5.68 -12.11
C VAL A 316 -1.17 5.14 -13.25
N SER A 317 -1.80 4.72 -14.36
CA SER A 317 -1.10 4.51 -15.62
C SER A 317 -1.04 5.80 -16.41
N VAL A 318 0.13 6.10 -16.97
CA VAL A 318 0.37 7.33 -17.74
C VAL A 318 0.87 6.99 -19.15
N LYS A 319 0.58 7.88 -20.10
CA LYS A 319 1.08 7.84 -21.49
C LYS A 319 2.00 9.03 -21.74
N SER A 320 3.24 8.77 -22.13
CA SER A 320 4.22 9.82 -22.42
C SER A 320 3.74 10.78 -23.51
N ASN A 321 3.93 12.08 -23.29
CA ASN A 321 3.64 13.17 -24.23
C ASN A 321 4.97 13.70 -24.79
N ARG A 322 5.62 12.97 -25.71
CA ARG A 322 6.93 13.36 -26.26
C ARG A 322 6.94 14.74 -26.94
N ASP A 323 5.78 15.21 -27.40
CA ASP A 323 5.61 16.48 -28.11
C ASP A 323 4.97 17.56 -27.22
N ALA A 324 4.84 17.34 -25.92
CA ALA A 324 4.26 18.30 -24.99
C ALA A 324 5.21 19.50 -24.82
N GLY A 325 4.86 20.65 -25.37
CA GLY A 325 5.57 21.91 -25.13
C GLY A 325 5.78 22.20 -23.64
N SER A 326 5.33 23.31 -23.08
CA SER A 326 5.46 23.66 -21.66
C SER A 326 4.51 22.94 -20.70
N GLY A 327 3.84 21.87 -21.12
CA GLY A 327 2.84 21.13 -20.34
C GLY A 327 3.40 19.96 -19.53
N ALA A 328 2.51 19.11 -18.98
CA ALA A 328 2.87 17.88 -18.30
C ALA A 328 3.50 16.86 -19.28
N LEU A 329 4.50 16.14 -18.79
CA LEU A 329 5.31 15.19 -19.59
C LEU A 329 4.54 13.94 -20.03
N SER A 330 3.41 13.67 -19.40
CA SER A 330 2.50 12.58 -19.73
C SER A 330 1.04 12.96 -19.49
N SER A 331 0.16 12.10 -20.00
CA SER A 331 -1.29 12.20 -19.81
C SER A 331 -1.79 11.01 -19.00
N TYR A 332 -2.84 11.22 -18.23
CA TYR A 332 -3.58 10.18 -17.52
C TYR A 332 -4.16 9.16 -18.51
N ALA A 333 -4.05 7.87 -18.19
CA ALA A 333 -4.66 6.80 -18.96
C ALA A 333 -5.81 6.11 -18.19
N PHE A 334 -5.49 5.49 -17.08
CA PHE A 334 -6.42 4.84 -16.15
C PHE A 334 -5.76 4.70 -14.79
N SER A 335 -6.51 4.35 -13.74
CA SER A 335 -5.99 4.27 -12.38
C SER A 335 -6.72 3.26 -11.53
N GLY A 336 -6.12 2.82 -10.44
CA GLY A 336 -6.72 1.92 -9.47
C GLY A 336 -6.22 2.17 -8.06
N ILE A 337 -6.79 1.41 -7.14
CA ILE A 337 -6.39 1.40 -5.74
C ILE A 337 -5.37 0.27 -5.55
N PHE A 338 -4.21 0.59 -4.98
CA PHE A 338 -3.15 -0.37 -4.74
C PHE A 338 -3.45 -1.27 -3.53
N ASP A 339 -4.02 -0.68 -2.48
CA ASP A 339 -4.49 -1.38 -1.29
C ASP A 339 -5.71 -0.65 -0.71
N HIS A 340 -6.74 -1.40 -0.35
CA HIS A 340 -8.02 -0.86 0.12
C HIS A 340 -8.13 -0.74 1.64
N GLY A 341 -7.08 -1.12 2.38
CA GLY A 341 -7.08 -1.15 3.84
C GLY A 341 -6.18 -0.09 4.49
N CYS A 342 -5.45 -0.51 5.52
CA CYS A 342 -4.57 0.37 6.29
C CYS A 342 -3.10 0.41 5.79
N PHE A 343 -2.90 0.18 4.50
CA PHE A 343 -1.59 0.23 3.85
C PHE A 343 -1.34 1.61 3.23
N TYR A 344 -0.14 2.16 3.43
CA TYR A 344 0.25 3.46 2.89
C TYR A 344 1.75 3.52 2.54
N ALA A 345 2.18 4.61 1.90
CA ALA A 345 3.57 4.94 1.57
C ALA A 345 4.32 3.81 0.84
N ALA A 346 3.66 3.21 -0.17
CA ALA A 346 4.27 2.18 -1.00
C ALA A 346 5.56 2.67 -1.63
N ASN A 347 6.65 1.96 -1.42
CA ASN A 347 7.94 2.23 -2.03
C ASN A 347 8.44 1.00 -2.76
N ALA A 348 9.08 1.19 -3.93
CA ALA A 348 9.42 0.12 -4.86
C ALA A 348 10.91 0.11 -5.22
N PHE A 349 11.39 -1.06 -5.61
CA PHE A 349 12.68 -1.21 -6.27
C PHE A 349 12.64 -2.33 -7.31
N TYR A 350 13.51 -2.23 -8.30
CA TYR A 350 13.71 -3.30 -9.27
C TYR A 350 14.71 -4.32 -8.74
N ASP A 351 14.24 -5.55 -8.52
CA ASP A 351 15.09 -6.67 -8.12
C ASP A 351 15.80 -7.28 -9.33
N THR A 352 17.08 -7.01 -9.46
CA THR A 352 17.90 -7.50 -10.56
C THR A 352 18.11 -9.01 -10.55
N LYS A 353 17.88 -9.69 -9.42
CA LYS A 353 18.00 -11.17 -9.32
C LYS A 353 16.82 -11.89 -9.96
N THR A 354 15.64 -11.32 -9.85
CA THR A 354 14.39 -11.93 -10.34
C THR A 354 13.77 -11.18 -11.52
N ALA A 355 14.36 -10.02 -11.90
CA ALA A 355 13.83 -9.11 -12.92
C ALA A 355 12.37 -8.67 -12.60
N GLN A 356 12.08 -8.39 -11.34
CA GLN A 356 10.74 -8.02 -10.85
C GLN A 356 10.75 -6.68 -10.13
N GLN A 357 9.62 -5.98 -10.18
CA GLN A 357 9.37 -4.82 -9.33
C GLN A 357 8.82 -5.31 -7.99
N ILE A 358 9.52 -5.00 -6.92
CA ILE A 358 9.15 -5.36 -5.54
C ILE A 358 8.68 -4.11 -4.81
N VAL A 359 7.56 -4.24 -4.10
CA VAL A 359 6.93 -3.14 -3.35
C VAL A 359 6.77 -3.55 -1.90
N TYR A 360 7.12 -2.64 -0.99
CA TYR A 360 6.76 -2.66 0.42
C TYR A 360 5.95 -1.42 0.76
N GLY A 361 5.16 -1.48 1.83
CA GLY A 361 4.43 -0.34 2.34
C GLY A 361 4.37 -0.33 3.85
N TRP A 362 3.86 0.76 4.40
CA TRP A 362 3.58 0.93 5.80
C TRP A 362 2.16 0.44 6.11
N ILE A 363 2.03 -0.53 7.01
CA ILE A 363 0.77 -0.91 7.63
C ILE A 363 0.58 -0.02 8.85
N THR A 364 -0.44 0.83 8.82
CA THR A 364 -0.65 1.86 9.84
C THR A 364 -1.23 1.31 11.14
N GLU A 365 -1.10 2.07 12.21
CA GLU A 365 -1.63 1.73 13.55
C GLU A 365 -2.78 2.66 13.97
N GLU A 366 -3.55 3.16 13.01
CA GLU A 366 -4.60 4.16 13.26
C GLU A 366 -5.90 3.57 13.81
N ASP A 367 -6.03 2.24 13.81
CA ASP A 367 -7.20 1.53 14.34
C ASP A 367 -7.19 1.40 15.88
N LEU A 368 -6.07 1.71 16.54
CA LEU A 368 -5.96 1.77 17.99
C LEU A 368 -6.08 3.20 18.50
N SER A 369 -6.61 3.35 19.72
CA SER A 369 -6.44 4.60 20.48
C SER A 369 -4.97 4.85 20.79
N ASP A 370 -4.60 6.12 21.04
CA ASP A 370 -3.23 6.47 21.43
C ASP A 370 -2.79 5.71 22.69
N SER A 371 -3.72 5.48 23.65
CA SER A 371 -3.41 4.75 24.88
C SER A 371 -3.04 3.29 24.62
N LEU A 372 -3.77 2.59 23.77
CA LEU A 372 -3.48 1.21 23.40
C LEU A 372 -2.20 1.13 22.58
N ARG A 373 -2.03 2.03 21.63
CA ARG A 373 -0.83 2.12 20.77
C ARG A 373 0.44 2.33 21.60
N HIS A 374 0.40 3.23 22.61
CA HIS A 374 1.54 3.43 23.52
C HIS A 374 1.82 2.19 24.38
N ARG A 375 0.78 1.50 24.84
CA ARG A 375 0.94 0.30 25.69
C ARG A 375 1.56 -0.88 24.96
N GLN A 376 1.31 -1.05 23.65
CA GLN A 376 1.92 -2.15 22.90
C GLN A 376 3.41 -1.94 22.60
N GLY A 377 3.94 -0.71 22.72
CA GLY A 377 5.36 -0.39 22.61
C GLY A 377 5.92 -0.34 21.18
N PHE A 378 5.05 -0.37 20.17
CA PHE A 378 5.37 -0.14 18.76
C PHE A 378 4.19 0.52 18.05
N SER A 379 4.44 1.17 16.92
CA SER A 379 3.40 1.80 16.11
C SER A 379 3.77 1.72 14.65
N GLY A 380 2.95 0.99 13.88
CA GLY A 380 3.21 0.71 12.47
C GLY A 380 4.22 -0.43 12.24
N LEU A 381 4.20 -0.96 11.03
CA LEU A 381 5.05 -2.05 10.58
C LEU A 381 5.19 -2.03 9.05
N ILE A 382 6.15 -2.78 8.53
CA ILE A 382 6.34 -2.95 7.09
C ILE A 382 5.54 -4.16 6.61
N SER A 383 4.84 -4.01 5.48
CA SER A 383 4.06 -5.06 4.82
C SER A 383 4.91 -6.22 4.35
N LEU A 384 4.28 -7.31 3.95
CA LEU A 384 4.95 -8.37 3.18
C LEU A 384 5.40 -7.85 1.80
N PRO A 385 6.46 -8.43 1.21
CA PRO A 385 6.91 -8.08 -0.14
C PRO A 385 5.84 -8.43 -1.17
N ARG A 386 5.55 -7.47 -2.05
CA ARG A 386 4.62 -7.63 -3.18
C ARG A 386 5.38 -7.53 -4.49
N VAL A 387 5.02 -8.39 -5.44
CA VAL A 387 5.46 -8.29 -6.82
C VAL A 387 4.39 -7.57 -7.62
N VAL A 388 4.78 -6.54 -8.36
CA VAL A 388 3.87 -5.87 -9.31
C VAL A 388 4.26 -6.16 -10.74
N GLY A 389 3.25 -6.28 -11.60
CA GLY A 389 3.42 -6.60 -13.01
C GLY A 389 2.26 -6.09 -13.86
N LEU A 390 2.39 -6.19 -15.17
CA LEU A 390 1.30 -5.94 -16.11
C LEU A 390 0.46 -7.21 -16.26
N MET A 391 -0.78 -7.18 -15.78
CA MET A 391 -1.77 -8.23 -16.04
C MET A 391 -2.44 -7.96 -17.40
N THR A 392 -2.50 -8.98 -18.24
CA THR A 392 -3.24 -8.95 -19.51
C THR A 392 -4.20 -10.12 -19.57
N LEU A 393 -5.47 -9.84 -19.76
CA LEU A 393 -6.52 -10.83 -19.99
C LEU A 393 -7.00 -10.69 -21.44
N ASN A 394 -6.82 -11.73 -22.22
CA ASN A 394 -7.23 -11.75 -23.63
C ASN A 394 -8.64 -12.34 -23.79
N ASN A 395 -9.29 -12.02 -24.91
CA ASN A 395 -10.58 -12.56 -25.30
C ASN A 395 -11.69 -12.33 -24.25
N VAL A 396 -11.64 -11.22 -23.55
CA VAL A 396 -12.64 -10.87 -22.54
C VAL A 396 -13.95 -10.47 -23.22
N ILE A 397 -15.06 -11.07 -22.77
CA ILE A 397 -16.42 -10.79 -23.23
C ILE A 397 -17.04 -9.71 -22.36
N LYS A 398 -16.99 -9.92 -21.03
CA LYS A 398 -17.67 -9.09 -20.04
C LYS A 398 -17.04 -9.23 -18.64
N ALA A 399 -17.35 -8.30 -17.76
CA ALA A 399 -17.21 -8.47 -16.31
C ALA A 399 -18.51 -9.05 -15.74
N ARG A 400 -18.48 -9.49 -14.49
CA ARG A 400 -19.59 -10.17 -13.81
C ARG A 400 -20.90 -9.39 -13.87
N SER A 401 -20.90 -8.13 -13.46
CA SER A 401 -22.07 -7.28 -13.35
C SER A 401 -21.87 -5.90 -13.97
N SER A 402 -20.71 -5.28 -13.77
CA SER A 402 -20.40 -3.93 -14.26
C SER A 402 -20.08 -3.94 -15.76
N PRO A 403 -20.52 -2.93 -16.52
CA PRO A 403 -19.97 -2.71 -17.86
C PRO A 403 -18.46 -2.49 -17.80
N LEU A 404 -17.69 -3.04 -18.75
CA LEU A 404 -16.22 -2.85 -18.79
C LEU A 404 -15.82 -1.38 -18.78
N SER A 405 -16.59 -0.51 -19.42
CA SER A 405 -16.35 0.95 -19.45
C SER A 405 -16.53 1.65 -18.11
N ALA A 406 -17.22 1.03 -17.14
CA ALA A 406 -17.39 1.58 -15.79
C ALA A 406 -16.25 1.16 -14.84
N ILE A 407 -15.42 0.19 -15.23
CA ILE A 407 -14.29 -0.31 -14.42
C ILE A 407 -13.07 0.50 -14.77
N THR A 408 -12.85 1.60 -14.05
CA THR A 408 -11.77 2.55 -14.37
C THR A 408 -10.36 2.08 -13.94
N SER A 409 -10.26 0.93 -13.27
CA SER A 409 -8.98 0.28 -12.94
C SER A 409 -8.48 -0.67 -14.05
N ILE A 410 -9.09 -0.66 -15.24
CA ILE A 410 -8.64 -1.42 -16.40
C ILE A 410 -8.54 -0.52 -17.63
N GLU A 411 -7.66 -0.89 -18.56
CA GLU A 411 -7.68 -0.44 -19.95
C GLU A 411 -8.28 -1.56 -20.81
N ALA A 412 -9.49 -1.38 -21.30
CA ALA A 412 -10.16 -2.33 -22.20
C ALA A 412 -9.90 -1.95 -23.66
N VAL A 413 -9.03 -2.70 -24.33
CA VAL A 413 -8.68 -2.48 -25.73
C VAL A 413 -9.54 -3.39 -26.61
N PRO A 414 -10.36 -2.86 -27.53
CA PRO A 414 -11.18 -3.67 -28.45
C PRO A 414 -10.31 -4.54 -29.35
N SER A 415 -10.72 -5.80 -29.53
CA SER A 415 -10.11 -6.78 -30.43
C SER A 415 -11.21 -7.60 -31.11
N ALA A 416 -11.64 -7.21 -32.30
CA ALA A 416 -12.85 -7.69 -32.99
C ALA A 416 -14.11 -7.52 -32.08
N ASP A 417 -14.81 -8.59 -31.74
CA ASP A 417 -16.00 -8.60 -30.89
C ASP A 417 -15.66 -8.81 -29.39
N LEU A 418 -14.39 -8.85 -29.04
CA LEU A 418 -13.85 -9.12 -27.71
C LEU A 418 -12.99 -7.97 -27.23
N PHE A 419 -12.44 -8.10 -26.02
CA PHE A 419 -11.53 -7.12 -25.44
C PHE A 419 -10.23 -7.78 -24.94
N THR A 420 -9.14 -7.06 -25.06
CA THR A 420 -7.93 -7.31 -24.26
C THR A 420 -7.92 -6.31 -23.11
N ILE A 421 -7.85 -6.81 -21.87
CA ILE A 421 -7.83 -5.98 -20.67
C ILE A 421 -6.41 -5.91 -20.13
N HIS A 422 -5.96 -4.69 -19.83
CA HIS A 422 -4.72 -4.44 -19.10
C HIS A 422 -5.03 -3.81 -17.74
N THR A 423 -4.34 -4.29 -16.70
CA THR A 423 -4.39 -3.71 -15.35
C THR A 423 -3.09 -4.00 -14.60
N MET A 424 -2.90 -3.42 -13.43
CA MET A 424 -1.79 -3.77 -12.55
C MET A 424 -2.05 -5.12 -11.88
N ARG A 425 -1.09 -6.03 -11.97
CA ARG A 425 -1.03 -7.23 -11.14
C ARG A 425 -0.33 -6.90 -9.84
N ILE A 426 -0.88 -7.35 -8.71
CA ILE A 426 -0.30 -7.20 -7.37
C ILE A 426 -0.39 -8.55 -6.68
N SER A 427 0.72 -9.24 -6.54
CA SER A 427 0.79 -10.57 -5.93
C SER A 427 1.78 -10.60 -4.76
N PRO A 428 1.58 -11.51 -3.77
CA PRO A 428 2.62 -11.75 -2.78
C PRO A 428 3.88 -12.29 -3.46
N ASP A 429 5.05 -11.93 -2.95
CA ASP A 429 6.31 -12.44 -3.46
C ASP A 429 6.43 -13.95 -3.17
N SER A 430 6.89 -14.73 -4.16
CA SER A 430 7.02 -16.18 -4.04
C SER A 430 8.01 -16.62 -2.93
N ARG A 431 8.96 -15.76 -2.54
CA ARG A 431 9.89 -16.02 -1.44
C ARG A 431 9.20 -16.14 -0.08
N LEU A 432 7.95 -15.68 0.06
CA LEU A 432 7.11 -15.92 1.26
C LEU A 432 6.87 -17.40 1.52
N GLU A 433 7.06 -18.28 0.54
CA GLU A 433 7.07 -19.74 0.77
C GLU A 433 8.13 -20.17 1.79
N LEU A 434 9.16 -19.38 2.04
CA LEU A 434 10.16 -19.63 3.08
C LEU A 434 9.51 -19.68 4.49
N LEU A 435 8.43 -18.93 4.72
CA LEU A 435 7.68 -18.95 5.97
C LEU A 435 7.02 -20.30 6.26
N ARG A 436 6.82 -21.13 5.23
CA ARG A 436 6.15 -22.43 5.35
C ARG A 436 7.05 -23.55 5.88
N LYS A 437 8.35 -23.32 6.09
CA LYS A 437 9.34 -24.36 6.46
C LYS A 437 8.97 -25.14 7.72
N SER A 438 8.42 -24.46 8.73
CA SER A 438 7.99 -25.07 10.00
C SER A 438 6.48 -25.25 10.11
N ALA A 439 5.72 -24.77 9.13
CA ALA A 439 4.27 -24.77 9.16
C ALA A 439 3.67 -26.15 8.89
N GLN A 440 2.55 -26.44 9.52
CA GLN A 440 1.74 -27.61 9.22
C GLN A 440 0.82 -27.26 8.03
N ARG A 441 0.89 -28.07 6.98
CA ARG A 441 0.02 -27.92 5.80
C ARG A 441 -1.18 -28.83 5.91
N SER A 442 -2.37 -28.28 5.72
CA SER A 442 -3.60 -29.02 5.44
C SER A 442 -4.14 -28.64 4.06
N ARG A 443 -4.84 -29.57 3.43
CA ARG A 443 -5.43 -29.37 2.09
C ARG A 443 -6.88 -29.79 2.07
N ARG A 444 -7.72 -28.96 1.47
CA ARG A 444 -9.11 -29.25 1.12
C ARG A 444 -9.22 -29.46 -0.39
N GLY A 445 -9.91 -30.52 -0.78
CA GLY A 445 -10.21 -30.79 -2.19
C GLY A 445 -11.54 -30.18 -2.61
N ARG A 446 -12.04 -30.64 -3.76
CA ARG A 446 -13.30 -30.19 -4.33
C ARG A 446 -14.49 -30.45 -3.39
N GLU A 447 -15.27 -29.42 -3.10
CA GLU A 447 -16.42 -29.46 -2.20
C GLU A 447 -17.51 -28.51 -2.68
N ILE A 448 -18.77 -28.96 -2.71
CA ILE A 448 -19.94 -28.11 -2.95
C ILE A 448 -20.23 -27.35 -1.65
N LEU A 449 -20.25 -26.03 -1.73
CA LEU A 449 -20.40 -25.19 -0.57
C LEU A 449 -21.86 -24.91 -0.23
N SER A 450 -22.12 -24.67 1.04
CA SER A 450 -23.42 -24.27 1.58
C SER A 450 -23.30 -23.01 2.44
N ALA A 451 -24.45 -22.46 2.84
CA ALA A 451 -24.48 -21.34 3.78
C ALA A 451 -23.77 -21.70 5.10
N PRO A 452 -23.08 -20.72 5.71
CA PRO A 452 -22.37 -20.97 6.96
C PRO A 452 -23.37 -21.32 8.07
N ASN A 453 -23.19 -22.48 8.71
CA ASN A 453 -23.96 -22.82 9.90
C ASN A 453 -23.38 -22.05 11.11
N CYS A 454 -24.12 -21.05 11.59
CA CYS A 454 -23.72 -20.22 12.73
C CYS A 454 -23.70 -20.97 14.08
N GLU A 455 -24.26 -22.18 14.12
CA GLU A 455 -24.27 -23.05 15.33
C GLU A 455 -23.14 -24.10 15.31
N SER A 456 -22.38 -24.21 14.21
CA SER A 456 -21.28 -25.15 14.15
C SER A 456 -20.12 -24.69 15.04
N LYS A 457 -19.66 -25.58 15.91
CA LYS A 457 -18.45 -25.37 16.71
C LYS A 457 -17.24 -25.19 15.80
N ALA A 458 -16.27 -24.42 16.27
CA ALA A 458 -14.99 -24.25 15.60
C ALA A 458 -14.29 -25.62 15.42
N GLY A 459 -13.53 -25.76 14.35
CA GLY A 459 -12.68 -26.91 14.07
C GLY A 459 -11.48 -27.04 15.01
N ALA A 460 -10.41 -27.68 14.56
CA ALA A 460 -9.18 -27.79 15.32
C ALA A 460 -8.55 -26.40 15.55
N ALA A 461 -7.86 -26.23 16.68
CA ALA A 461 -7.15 -24.99 16.99
C ALA A 461 -5.96 -24.79 16.05
N MET A 462 -5.77 -23.55 15.64
CA MET A 462 -4.66 -23.06 14.83
C MET A 462 -3.97 -21.89 15.55
N SER A 463 -2.75 -21.61 15.17
CA SER A 463 -2.03 -20.43 15.65
C SER A 463 -2.57 -19.13 15.00
N SER A 464 -2.15 -17.98 15.50
CA SER A 464 -2.40 -16.67 14.88
C SER A 464 -1.41 -16.34 13.73
N ARG A 465 -0.75 -17.35 13.16
CA ARG A 465 0.24 -17.20 12.08
C ARG A 465 -0.05 -18.22 11.00
N TRP A 466 -0.86 -17.85 10.03
CA TRP A 466 -1.32 -18.77 9.01
C TRP A 466 -1.35 -18.14 7.61
N GLU A 467 -1.38 -19.01 6.62
CA GLU A 467 -1.60 -18.68 5.21
C GLU A 467 -2.74 -19.54 4.68
N ILE A 468 -3.64 -18.92 3.90
CA ILE A 468 -4.72 -19.61 3.18
C ILE A 468 -4.62 -19.23 1.71
N ASN A 469 -4.58 -20.23 0.82
CA ASN A 469 -4.71 -20.05 -0.62
C ASN A 469 -5.86 -20.91 -1.11
N ALA A 470 -6.96 -20.28 -1.51
CA ALA A 470 -8.22 -20.94 -1.87
C ALA A 470 -8.72 -20.48 -3.25
N GLU A 471 -9.33 -21.44 -3.99
CA GLU A 471 -9.89 -21.21 -5.32
C GLU A 471 -11.32 -21.73 -5.39
N PHE A 472 -12.23 -20.88 -5.89
CA PHE A 472 -13.66 -21.14 -5.94
C PHE A 472 -14.19 -20.97 -7.37
N SER A 473 -15.02 -21.92 -7.81
CA SER A 473 -15.92 -21.72 -8.94
C SER A 473 -17.25 -21.18 -8.43
N VAL A 474 -17.69 -20.02 -8.91
CA VAL A 474 -18.82 -19.29 -8.35
C VAL A 474 -19.96 -19.25 -9.36
N SER A 475 -21.12 -19.81 -9.01
CA SER A 475 -22.28 -19.80 -9.89
C SER A 475 -22.86 -18.40 -10.09
N GLN A 476 -23.61 -18.19 -11.18
CA GLN A 476 -24.26 -16.90 -11.47
C GLN A 476 -25.30 -16.53 -10.38
N SER A 477 -25.85 -17.50 -9.70
CA SER A 477 -26.85 -17.32 -8.66
C SER A 477 -26.28 -17.13 -7.26
N CYS A 478 -24.97 -17.26 -7.06
CA CYS A 478 -24.34 -17.07 -5.75
C CYS A 478 -24.54 -15.64 -5.23
N SER A 479 -24.99 -15.51 -3.98
CA SER A 479 -25.13 -14.20 -3.34
C SER A 479 -23.88 -13.77 -2.55
N ARG A 480 -23.18 -14.72 -1.94
CA ARG A 480 -21.94 -14.49 -1.18
C ARG A 480 -21.11 -15.77 -1.09
N VAL A 481 -19.79 -15.67 -1.23
CA VAL A 481 -18.86 -16.80 -1.12
C VAL A 481 -17.59 -16.36 -0.40
N GLY A 482 -16.99 -17.25 0.38
CA GLY A 482 -15.74 -16.89 1.08
C GLY A 482 -15.30 -17.89 2.14
N VAL A 483 -14.54 -17.38 3.11
CA VAL A 483 -13.97 -18.14 4.22
C VAL A 483 -14.17 -17.41 5.55
N ARG A 484 -14.59 -18.13 6.59
CA ARG A 484 -14.66 -17.69 7.98
C ARG A 484 -13.52 -18.30 8.77
N ILE A 485 -12.84 -17.51 9.55
CA ILE A 485 -11.77 -17.92 10.46
C ILE A 485 -12.27 -17.63 11.89
N PRO A 486 -12.71 -18.64 12.65
CA PRO A 486 -13.15 -18.43 14.03
C PRO A 486 -11.98 -18.11 14.95
N HIS A 487 -12.26 -17.28 15.96
CA HIS A 487 -11.32 -16.89 17.03
C HIS A 487 -11.78 -17.38 18.41
N THR A 488 -13.00 -17.88 18.49
CA THR A 488 -13.57 -18.50 19.70
C THR A 488 -14.10 -19.89 19.38
N ILE A 489 -14.12 -20.78 20.37
CA ILE A 489 -14.53 -22.18 20.21
C ILE A 489 -16.01 -22.34 19.85
N ASP A 490 -16.83 -21.36 20.22
CA ASP A 490 -18.24 -21.30 19.85
C ASP A 490 -18.46 -20.69 18.45
N GLY A 491 -17.38 -20.23 17.79
CA GLY A 491 -17.42 -19.65 16.46
C GLY A 491 -18.15 -18.29 16.35
N GLN A 492 -18.46 -17.64 17.49
CA GLN A 492 -19.17 -16.36 17.48
C GLN A 492 -18.27 -15.23 17.00
N GLU A 493 -17.04 -15.15 17.53
CA GLU A 493 -16.04 -14.18 17.05
C GLU A 493 -15.26 -14.77 15.87
N CYS A 494 -15.35 -14.13 14.71
CA CYS A 494 -14.66 -14.62 13.52
C CYS A 494 -14.24 -13.46 12.60
N THR A 495 -13.16 -13.67 11.86
CA THR A 495 -12.83 -12.90 10.67
C THR A 495 -13.50 -13.57 9.47
N THR A 496 -14.21 -12.79 8.63
CA THR A 496 -14.84 -13.31 7.42
C THR A 496 -14.33 -12.58 6.20
N LEU A 497 -13.73 -13.34 5.28
CA LEU A 497 -13.33 -12.88 3.96
C LEU A 497 -14.42 -13.32 2.98
N SER A 498 -15.14 -12.38 2.36
CA SER A 498 -16.26 -12.75 1.49
C SER A 498 -16.38 -11.84 0.26
N TRP A 499 -16.72 -12.45 -0.86
CA TRP A 499 -17.08 -11.74 -2.08
C TRP A 499 -18.58 -11.79 -2.32
N HIS A 500 -19.15 -10.66 -2.72
CA HIS A 500 -20.54 -10.46 -3.07
C HIS A 500 -20.64 -10.24 -4.59
N PRO A 501 -20.95 -11.28 -5.39
CA PRO A 501 -20.92 -11.22 -6.86
C PRO A 501 -21.78 -10.13 -7.47
N GLN A 502 -22.98 -9.90 -6.93
CA GLN A 502 -23.96 -8.95 -7.48
C GLN A 502 -23.52 -7.49 -7.33
N SER A 503 -22.91 -7.15 -6.20
CA SER A 503 -22.36 -5.81 -5.95
C SER A 503 -20.90 -5.68 -6.39
N GLU A 504 -20.27 -6.80 -6.79
CA GLU A 504 -18.83 -6.86 -7.10
C GLU A 504 -17.99 -6.22 -5.98
N THR A 505 -18.26 -6.67 -4.75
CA THR A 505 -17.60 -6.14 -3.55
C THR A 505 -16.99 -7.28 -2.75
N PHE A 506 -15.70 -7.20 -2.48
CA PHE A 506 -15.00 -8.04 -1.51
C PHE A 506 -14.99 -7.34 -0.15
N THR A 507 -15.30 -8.08 0.91
CA THR A 507 -15.43 -7.54 2.27
C THR A 507 -14.63 -8.38 3.25
N ILE A 508 -13.90 -7.72 4.14
CA ILE A 508 -13.32 -8.32 5.34
C ILE A 508 -14.13 -7.84 6.53
N HIS A 509 -14.92 -8.74 7.11
CA HIS A 509 -15.57 -8.52 8.39
C HIS A 509 -14.58 -8.86 9.51
N ARG A 510 -14.25 -7.89 10.33
CA ARG A 510 -13.39 -8.06 11.50
C ARG A 510 -14.24 -8.44 12.72
N PRO A 511 -13.73 -9.26 13.68
CA PRO A 511 -14.47 -9.61 14.87
C PRO A 511 -14.82 -8.36 15.68
N ASN A 512 -16.05 -8.30 16.16
CA ASN A 512 -16.53 -7.20 16.99
C ASN A 512 -16.17 -7.46 18.46
N ILE A 513 -14.99 -7.06 18.86
CA ILE A 513 -14.59 -7.06 20.24
C ILE A 513 -15.24 -5.83 20.90
N GLU A 514 -15.96 -6.01 22.01
CA GLU A 514 -16.58 -4.90 22.76
C GLU A 514 -15.52 -3.96 23.36
N ASN A 515 -14.75 -3.30 22.51
CA ASN A 515 -13.73 -2.33 22.91
C ASN A 515 -13.80 -1.09 22.01
N THR A 516 -14.30 0.00 22.58
CA THR A 516 -14.44 1.28 21.87
C THR A 516 -13.10 1.96 21.54
N GLU A 517 -11.98 1.49 22.10
CA GLU A 517 -10.64 2.00 21.80
C GLU A 517 -10.03 1.38 20.53
N VAL A 518 -10.70 0.36 19.96
CA VAL A 518 -10.27 -0.33 18.73
C VAL A 518 -11.29 -0.09 17.62
N ASN A 519 -10.81 0.24 16.42
CA ASN A 519 -11.66 0.31 15.23
C ASN A 519 -11.83 -1.11 14.63
N HIS A 520 -13.05 -1.62 14.66
CA HIS A 520 -13.44 -2.91 14.10
C HIS A 520 -14.27 -2.78 12.81
N GLY A 521 -14.33 -1.61 12.19
CA GLY A 521 -15.06 -1.39 10.94
C GLY A 521 -14.64 -2.37 9.85
N HIS A 522 -15.58 -2.71 8.96
CA HIS A 522 -15.30 -3.62 7.84
C HIS A 522 -14.41 -2.95 6.79
N GLU A 523 -13.52 -3.73 6.19
CA GLU A 523 -12.80 -3.31 4.99
C GLU A 523 -13.57 -3.76 3.75
N THR A 524 -13.64 -2.91 2.74
CA THR A 524 -14.35 -3.22 1.50
C THR A 524 -13.55 -2.80 0.28
N ALA A 525 -13.62 -3.60 -0.78
CA ALA A 525 -12.97 -3.32 -2.05
C ALA A 525 -13.87 -3.74 -3.22
N PRO A 526 -13.93 -2.97 -4.32
CA PRO A 526 -14.53 -3.45 -5.54
C PRO A 526 -13.70 -4.60 -6.12
N HIS A 527 -14.37 -5.67 -6.51
CA HIS A 527 -13.74 -6.82 -7.15
C HIS A 527 -14.71 -7.51 -8.11
N THR A 528 -14.28 -7.74 -9.35
CA THR A 528 -15.07 -8.47 -10.36
C THR A 528 -14.33 -9.67 -10.89
N LEU A 529 -15.05 -10.62 -11.46
CA LEU A 529 -14.54 -11.70 -12.29
C LEU A 529 -14.86 -11.41 -13.75
N PHE A 530 -13.95 -11.78 -14.64
CA PHE A 530 -14.13 -11.61 -16.08
C PHE A 530 -14.53 -12.93 -16.74
N THR A 531 -15.39 -12.84 -17.74
CA THR A 531 -15.73 -13.95 -18.62
C THR A 531 -14.91 -13.82 -19.91
N THR A 532 -14.21 -14.87 -20.28
CA THR A 532 -13.40 -14.95 -21.50
C THR A 532 -14.01 -15.94 -22.49
N SER A 533 -13.67 -15.80 -23.76
CA SER A 533 -14.00 -16.76 -24.82
C SER A 533 -12.86 -17.75 -24.99
N GLU A 534 -13.11 -19.03 -24.73
CA GLU A 534 -12.21 -20.14 -25.00
C GLU A 534 -12.76 -21.01 -26.13
N GLY A 535 -12.43 -20.63 -27.36
CA GLY A 535 -12.97 -21.28 -28.57
C GLY A 535 -14.44 -20.93 -28.80
N ARG A 536 -15.39 -21.79 -28.38
CA ARG A 536 -16.85 -21.57 -28.47
C ARG A 536 -17.53 -21.46 -27.10
N GLU A 537 -16.76 -21.62 -26.04
CA GLU A 537 -17.28 -21.61 -24.67
C GLU A 537 -16.97 -20.29 -23.98
N GLU A 538 -17.92 -19.81 -23.20
CA GLU A 538 -17.72 -18.70 -22.26
C GLU A 538 -17.23 -19.28 -20.93
N VAL A 539 -16.04 -18.86 -20.49
CA VAL A 539 -15.45 -19.30 -19.24
C VAL A 539 -15.26 -18.11 -18.31
N GLU A 540 -15.88 -18.17 -17.15
CA GLU A 540 -15.70 -17.15 -16.11
C GLU A 540 -14.48 -17.51 -15.25
N GLU A 541 -13.71 -16.52 -14.85
CA GLU A 541 -12.59 -16.68 -13.91
C GLU A 541 -13.07 -17.32 -12.59
N ASN A 542 -12.22 -18.14 -12.00
CA ASN A 542 -12.40 -18.58 -10.62
C ASN A 542 -12.05 -17.44 -9.65
N LEU A 543 -12.78 -17.36 -8.53
CA LEU A 543 -12.39 -16.49 -7.42
C LEU A 543 -11.20 -17.12 -6.68
N LYS A 544 -10.09 -16.39 -6.59
CA LYS A 544 -8.89 -16.80 -5.86
C LYS A 544 -8.67 -15.87 -4.67
N ILE A 545 -8.52 -16.44 -3.48
CA ILE A 545 -8.23 -15.73 -2.24
C ILE A 545 -6.92 -16.26 -1.68
N HIS A 546 -5.91 -15.39 -1.60
CA HIS A 546 -4.64 -15.68 -0.96
C HIS A 546 -4.45 -14.74 0.22
N ALA A 547 -4.38 -15.25 1.44
CA ALA A 547 -4.37 -14.47 2.67
C ALA A 547 -3.26 -14.92 3.62
N PHE A 548 -2.60 -13.94 4.26
CA PHE A 548 -1.58 -14.13 5.29
C PHE A 548 -2.02 -13.43 6.57
N PHE A 549 -1.94 -14.13 7.68
CA PHE A 549 -2.22 -13.55 9.00
C PHE A 549 -1.01 -13.74 9.92
N ASP A 550 -0.61 -12.66 10.57
CA ASP A 550 0.50 -12.61 11.51
C ASP A 550 0.10 -11.83 12.77
N SER A 551 -0.39 -12.57 13.75
CA SER A 551 -0.80 -12.08 15.07
C SER A 551 -1.92 -11.03 15.04
N SER A 552 -1.70 -9.91 14.39
CA SER A 552 -2.65 -8.79 14.28
C SER A 552 -2.74 -8.17 12.90
N VAL A 553 -2.00 -8.70 11.94
CA VAL A 553 -1.95 -8.19 10.57
C VAL A 553 -2.53 -9.23 9.63
N LEU A 554 -3.48 -8.80 8.80
CA LEU A 554 -4.06 -9.59 7.73
C LEU A 554 -3.82 -8.91 6.40
N GLU A 555 -3.13 -9.57 5.48
CA GLU A 555 -2.99 -9.16 4.08
C GLU A 555 -3.71 -10.15 3.18
N VAL A 556 -4.66 -9.67 2.36
CA VAL A 556 -5.51 -10.47 1.50
C VAL A 556 -5.37 -10.04 0.05
N PHE A 557 -5.05 -10.99 -0.82
CA PHE A 557 -4.90 -10.79 -2.27
C PHE A 557 -6.02 -11.56 -2.97
N VAL A 558 -6.80 -10.86 -3.81
CA VAL A 558 -7.92 -11.45 -4.55
C VAL A 558 -7.64 -11.35 -6.04
N ASN A 559 -7.55 -12.51 -6.72
CA ASN A 559 -7.22 -12.63 -8.15
C ASN A 559 -6.01 -11.78 -8.59
N GLU A 560 -5.05 -11.53 -7.69
CA GLU A 560 -3.86 -10.69 -7.94
C GLU A 560 -4.17 -9.27 -8.48
N ARG A 561 -5.38 -8.75 -8.24
CA ARG A 561 -5.83 -7.41 -8.68
C ARG A 561 -6.36 -6.55 -7.56
N THR A 562 -6.93 -7.15 -6.54
CA THR A 562 -7.50 -6.44 -5.38
C THR A 562 -6.77 -6.87 -4.13
N VAL A 563 -6.26 -5.91 -3.38
CA VAL A 563 -5.51 -6.18 -2.15
C VAL A 563 -6.12 -5.38 -1.01
N ILE A 564 -6.25 -6.02 0.16
CA ILE A 564 -6.70 -5.39 1.40
C ILE A 564 -5.76 -5.80 2.51
N SER A 565 -5.10 -4.82 3.11
CA SER A 565 -4.33 -5.00 4.34
C SER A 565 -5.09 -4.41 5.52
N THR A 566 -5.23 -5.15 6.61
CA THR A 566 -5.95 -4.65 7.78
C THR A 566 -5.36 -5.16 9.08
N ARG A 567 -5.76 -4.53 10.18
CA ARG A 567 -5.38 -4.92 11.53
C ARG A 567 -6.54 -5.63 12.22
N ILE A 568 -6.23 -6.73 12.91
CA ILE A 568 -7.19 -7.53 13.70
C ILE A 568 -6.59 -7.75 15.08
N TYR A 569 -7.13 -7.08 16.08
CA TYR A 569 -6.63 -7.12 17.45
C TYR A 569 -7.42 -8.13 18.27
N LEU A 570 -6.92 -9.37 18.32
CA LEU A 570 -7.57 -10.46 19.03
C LEU A 570 -7.18 -10.47 20.53
N PRO A 571 -8.10 -10.91 21.41
CA PRO A 571 -7.80 -11.06 22.83
C PRO A 571 -6.92 -12.31 23.13
N SER A 572 -6.77 -13.23 22.18
CA SER A 572 -5.94 -14.44 22.30
C SER A 572 -5.22 -14.75 20.99
N ASP A 573 -4.14 -15.52 21.07
CA ASP A 573 -3.35 -15.96 19.91
C ASP A 573 -3.97 -17.19 19.20
N THR A 574 -5.19 -17.58 19.57
CA THR A 574 -5.83 -18.77 19.04
C THR A 574 -6.76 -18.42 17.90
N CYS A 575 -6.56 -19.07 16.77
CA CYS A 575 -7.50 -19.19 15.67
C CYS A 575 -7.99 -20.64 15.59
N PHE A 576 -8.96 -20.90 14.74
CA PHE A 576 -9.46 -22.22 14.47
C PHE A 576 -9.52 -22.48 12.97
N GLU A 577 -9.61 -23.75 12.57
CA GLU A 577 -9.67 -24.15 11.17
C GLU A 577 -10.69 -23.31 10.38
N PRO A 578 -10.30 -22.83 9.19
CA PRO A 578 -11.18 -22.02 8.36
C PRO A 578 -12.37 -22.83 7.85
N MET A 579 -13.51 -22.19 7.78
CA MET A 579 -14.75 -22.72 7.22
C MET A 579 -15.03 -22.03 5.88
N PHE A 580 -15.04 -22.80 4.81
CA PHE A 580 -15.42 -22.31 3.47
C PHE A 580 -16.93 -22.37 3.34
N PHE A 581 -17.52 -21.33 2.73
CA PHE A 581 -18.98 -21.22 2.63
C PHE A 581 -19.42 -20.51 1.36
N ALA A 582 -20.67 -20.73 0.98
CA ALA A 582 -21.36 -19.92 -0.03
C ALA A 582 -22.85 -19.84 0.28
N ASP A 583 -23.44 -18.65 0.15
CA ASP A 583 -24.86 -18.43 0.36
C ASP A 583 -25.61 -18.61 -0.97
N PRO A 584 -26.55 -19.56 -1.05
CA PRO A 584 -27.39 -19.73 -2.22
C PRO A 584 -28.50 -18.67 -2.26
N PRO A 585 -29.02 -18.32 -3.43
CA PRO A 585 -30.20 -17.46 -3.56
C PRO A 585 -31.48 -18.19 -3.18
N SER A 586 -31.49 -19.51 -3.25
CA SER A 586 -32.57 -20.40 -2.84
C SER A 586 -32.03 -21.72 -2.30
N PRO A 587 -32.78 -22.47 -1.46
CA PRO A 587 -32.29 -23.70 -0.84
C PRO A 587 -31.81 -24.79 -1.81
N ASP A 588 -32.33 -24.81 -3.03
CA ASP A 588 -32.04 -25.83 -4.04
C ASP A 588 -30.91 -25.44 -5.03
N ALA A 589 -30.34 -24.25 -4.88
CA ALA A 589 -29.28 -23.80 -5.78
C ALA A 589 -27.88 -24.17 -5.26
N GLU A 590 -27.02 -24.65 -6.16
CA GLU A 590 -25.57 -24.81 -5.88
C GLU A 590 -24.89 -23.43 -6.04
N PRO A 591 -24.51 -22.76 -4.93
CA PRO A 591 -24.03 -21.38 -5.02
C PRO A 591 -22.58 -21.28 -5.47
N ALA A 592 -21.72 -22.19 -5.02
CA ALA A 592 -20.31 -22.23 -5.39
C ALA A 592 -19.69 -23.59 -5.05
N VAL A 593 -18.53 -23.84 -5.65
CA VAL A 593 -17.70 -25.00 -5.40
C VAL A 593 -16.33 -24.54 -4.97
N LEU A 594 -15.85 -24.97 -3.80
CA LEU A 594 -14.44 -24.93 -3.49
C LEU A 594 -13.71 -25.90 -4.41
N LEU A 595 -12.79 -25.43 -5.22
CA LEU A 595 -12.00 -26.28 -6.10
C LEU A 595 -10.82 -26.90 -5.34
N GLN A 596 -10.14 -26.06 -4.59
CA GLN A 596 -9.06 -26.45 -3.69
C GLN A 596 -8.79 -25.35 -2.66
N ALA A 597 -8.24 -25.74 -1.52
CA ALA A 597 -7.61 -24.82 -0.58
C ALA A 597 -6.38 -25.46 0.06
N ASP A 598 -5.31 -24.70 0.11
CA ASP A 598 -4.12 -25.02 0.90
C ASP A 598 -4.05 -24.08 2.10
N ILE A 599 -3.81 -24.63 3.28
CA ILE A 599 -3.72 -23.90 4.54
C ILE A 599 -2.41 -24.29 5.21
N TRP A 600 -1.60 -23.29 5.58
CA TRP A 600 -0.39 -23.48 6.36
C TRP A 600 -0.56 -22.80 7.71
N ASP A 601 -0.37 -23.55 8.79
CA ASP A 601 -0.47 -23.12 10.18
C ASP A 601 0.90 -23.11 10.84
N GLY A 602 1.22 -22.09 11.61
CA GLY A 602 2.50 -21.92 12.27
C GLY A 602 3.59 -21.36 11.37
N LEU A 603 3.24 -20.36 10.53
CA LEU A 603 4.23 -19.64 9.72
C LEU A 603 5.32 -19.02 10.60
N GLY A 604 6.56 -19.00 10.11
CA GLY A 604 7.68 -18.38 10.81
C GLY A 604 8.95 -18.33 9.96
N VAL A 605 9.90 -17.45 10.35
CA VAL A 605 11.21 -17.27 9.71
C VAL A 605 12.23 -18.22 10.32
#